data_619617d514124ffa0a9dcf52471df7e4
#
_entry.id   619617d514124ffa0a9dcf52471df7e4
#
_cell.length_a   1.000
_cell.length_b   1.000
_cell.length_c   1.000
_cell.angle_alpha   90.00
_cell.angle_beta   90.00
_cell.angle_gamma   90.00
#
_symmetry.space_group_name_H-M   'P 1'
#
loop_
_entity.id
_entity.type
_entity.pdbx_description
1 polymer ?
#
loop_
_entity_poly.entity_id
_entity_poly.type
_entity_poly.pdbx_seq_one_letter_code
_entity_poly.pdbx_strand_id
1 'polypeptide(L)'
;MPSETDLIKLYSGKILQMAAEPIYRERLSKPDASVTKRSPLCGSAITVDINVESGIITHYGQEVRACALGQASSTIIGKAIVGRSLTEVQRAHEELSEMLKNDGPTPSKPFQELCMLQPASEYKNRHASILLAIEATLAAFQQIEGYDS
;
A
#
# COMPACT_ATOMS: atom_id res chain seq x y z
N MET A 1 -23.93 -8.53 -6.64
CA MET A 1 -22.74 -9.26 -7.02
C MET A 1 -22.08 -8.61 -8.22
N PRO A 2 -20.76 -8.40 -8.18
CA PRO A 2 -20.09 -7.76 -9.32
C PRO A 2 -20.18 -8.62 -10.58
N SER A 3 -20.41 -7.98 -11.71
CA SER A 3 -20.47 -8.64 -13.01
C SER A 3 -19.08 -8.83 -13.60
N GLU A 4 -18.97 -9.61 -14.69
CA GLU A 4 -17.72 -9.73 -15.42
C GLU A 4 -17.23 -8.37 -15.94
N THR A 5 -18.15 -7.50 -16.31
CA THR A 5 -17.82 -6.15 -16.76
C THR A 5 -17.12 -5.37 -15.66
N ASP A 6 -17.58 -5.53 -14.41
CA ASP A 6 -16.97 -4.87 -13.26
C ASP A 6 -15.58 -5.41 -12.98
N LEU A 7 -15.39 -6.72 -13.14
CA LEU A 7 -14.04 -7.31 -13.01
C LEU A 7 -13.09 -6.77 -14.07
N ILE A 8 -13.55 -6.63 -15.30
CA ILE A 8 -12.73 -6.08 -16.37
C ILE A 8 -12.34 -4.63 -16.04
N LYS A 9 -13.27 -3.85 -15.52
CA LYS A 9 -12.98 -2.48 -15.09
C LYS A 9 -11.97 -2.44 -13.94
N LEU A 10 -12.09 -3.38 -13.01
CA LEU A 10 -11.17 -3.47 -11.88
C LEU A 10 -9.75 -3.69 -12.33
N TYR A 11 -9.56 -4.51 -13.38
CA TYR A 11 -8.24 -4.78 -13.94
C TYR A 11 -8.00 -3.94 -15.19
N SER A 12 -8.31 -2.65 -15.11
CA SER A 12 -8.08 -1.73 -16.23
C SER A 12 -6.61 -1.69 -16.63
N GLY A 13 -6.33 -1.21 -17.84
CA GLY A 13 -4.96 -1.08 -18.33
C GLY A 13 -4.08 -0.29 -17.38
N LYS A 14 -4.62 0.71 -16.72
CA LYS A 14 -3.85 1.54 -15.79
C LYS A 14 -3.47 0.78 -14.53
N ILE A 15 -4.38 -0.01 -13.97
CA ILE A 15 -4.08 -0.86 -12.82
C ILE A 15 -3.02 -1.89 -13.19
N LEU A 16 -3.15 -2.54 -14.35
CA LEU A 16 -2.18 -3.52 -14.81
C LEU A 16 -0.81 -2.88 -15.06
N GLN A 17 -0.79 -1.67 -15.58
CA GLN A 17 0.44 -0.92 -15.78
C GLN A 17 1.13 -0.64 -14.45
N MET A 18 0.38 -0.17 -13.46
CA MET A 18 0.92 0.09 -12.12
C MET A 18 1.44 -1.19 -11.48
N ALA A 19 0.72 -2.29 -11.65
CA ALA A 19 1.13 -3.58 -11.10
C ALA A 19 2.46 -4.07 -11.71
N ALA A 20 2.74 -3.71 -12.95
CA ALA A 20 3.94 -4.13 -13.66
C ALA A 20 5.15 -3.22 -13.45
N GLU A 21 4.95 -2.01 -12.90
CA GLU A 21 6.06 -1.07 -12.72
C GLU A 21 7.04 -1.56 -11.65
N PRO A 22 8.36 -1.53 -11.92
CA PRO A 22 9.36 -2.04 -10.97
C PRO A 22 9.84 -1.00 -9.96
N ILE A 23 8.97 -0.08 -9.54
CA ILE A 23 9.34 1.02 -8.66
C ILE A 23 9.53 0.51 -7.23
N TYR A 24 10.68 0.85 -6.63
CA TYR A 24 11.03 0.50 -5.24
C TYR A 24 10.93 -0.98 -4.91
N ARG A 25 11.16 -1.86 -5.91
CA ARG A 25 11.07 -3.31 -5.72
C ARG A 25 12.37 -3.95 -5.27
N GLU A 26 13.39 -3.14 -4.97
CA GLU A 26 14.64 -3.63 -4.45
C GLU A 26 14.69 -3.40 -2.95
N ARG A 27 15.12 -4.43 -2.23
CA ARG A 27 15.30 -4.33 -0.79
C ARG A 27 16.46 -3.38 -0.47
N LEU A 28 16.34 -2.65 0.63
CA LEU A 28 17.43 -1.79 1.09
C LEU A 28 18.50 -2.65 1.74
N SER A 29 19.77 -2.28 1.56
CA SER A 29 20.88 -3.04 2.12
C SER A 29 21.03 -2.83 3.64
N LYS A 30 20.67 -1.64 4.13
CA LYS A 30 20.78 -1.30 5.55
C LYS A 30 19.54 -0.53 6.01
N PRO A 31 18.40 -1.21 6.09
CA PRO A 31 17.18 -0.53 6.53
C PRO A 31 17.21 -0.24 8.03
N ASP A 32 16.56 0.86 8.42
CA ASP A 32 16.31 1.14 9.83
C ASP A 32 15.24 0.21 10.39
N ALA A 33 14.31 -0.19 9.55
CA ALA A 33 13.32 -1.20 9.89
C ALA A 33 12.93 -2.01 8.67
N SER A 34 12.56 -3.25 8.89
CA SER A 34 12.09 -4.16 7.86
C SER A 34 10.95 -4.98 8.44
N VAL A 35 9.80 -4.98 7.75
CA VAL A 35 8.61 -5.68 8.22
C VAL A 35 8.00 -6.47 7.08
N THR A 36 7.62 -7.72 7.38
CA THR A 36 6.87 -8.57 6.46
C THR A 36 5.43 -8.70 6.96
N LYS A 37 4.49 -8.43 6.09
CA LYS A 37 3.06 -8.61 6.34
C LYS A 37 2.49 -9.59 5.33
N ARG A 38 1.52 -10.39 5.78
CA ARG A 38 0.88 -11.39 4.93
C ARG A 38 -0.63 -11.27 5.03
N SER A 39 -1.31 -11.54 3.92
CA SER A 39 -2.76 -11.64 3.90
C SER A 39 -3.13 -13.11 3.86
N PRO A 40 -3.80 -13.66 4.90
CA PRO A 40 -4.16 -15.07 4.91
C PRO A 40 -5.22 -15.44 3.87
N LEU A 41 -6.04 -14.47 3.45
CA LEU A 41 -7.16 -14.76 2.55
C LEU A 41 -6.72 -14.98 1.11
N CYS A 42 -5.74 -14.23 0.63
CA CYS A 42 -5.32 -14.31 -0.78
C CYS A 42 -3.86 -14.68 -0.96
N GLY A 43 -3.18 -15.05 0.13
CA GLY A 43 -1.78 -15.47 0.05
C GLY A 43 -0.79 -14.38 -0.31
N SER A 44 -1.22 -13.13 -0.31
CA SER A 44 -0.33 -12.01 -0.59
C SER A 44 0.65 -11.79 0.56
N ALA A 45 1.84 -11.32 0.22
CA ALA A 45 2.86 -10.98 1.21
C ALA A 45 3.66 -9.79 0.71
N ILE A 46 4.09 -8.95 1.62
CA ILE A 46 4.97 -7.83 1.31
C ILE A 46 6.03 -7.68 2.40
N THR A 47 7.26 -7.40 2.00
CA THR A 47 8.30 -6.98 2.91
C THR A 47 8.64 -5.54 2.57
N VAL A 48 8.59 -4.67 3.58
CA VAL A 48 8.89 -3.24 3.42
C VAL A 48 10.12 -2.91 4.24
N ASP A 49 11.07 -2.24 3.60
CA ASP A 49 12.26 -1.69 4.26
C ASP A 49 12.16 -0.18 4.21
N ILE A 50 12.44 0.48 5.33
CA ILE A 50 12.48 1.95 5.35
C ILE A 50 13.69 2.47 6.11
N ASN A 51 14.16 3.64 5.70
CA ASN A 51 15.07 4.45 6.49
C ASN A 51 14.34 5.73 6.84
N VAL A 52 14.51 6.19 8.07
CA VAL A 52 13.83 7.38 8.58
C VAL A 52 14.86 8.33 9.17
N GLU A 53 14.72 9.61 8.85
CA GLU A 53 15.56 10.65 9.42
C GLU A 53 14.65 11.80 9.83
N SER A 54 14.78 12.20 11.09
CA SER A 54 13.96 13.27 11.67
C SER A 54 12.45 13.04 11.50
N GLY A 55 12.02 11.79 11.62
CA GLY A 55 10.62 11.43 11.53
C GLY A 55 10.08 11.30 10.11
N ILE A 56 10.94 11.40 9.09
CA ILE A 56 10.53 11.39 7.69
C ILE A 56 11.21 10.22 6.99
N ILE A 57 10.47 9.48 6.16
CA ILE A 57 11.01 8.40 5.37
C ILE A 57 11.96 8.97 4.31
N THR A 58 13.22 8.53 4.35
CA THR A 58 14.23 8.96 3.39
C THR A 58 14.48 7.95 2.28
N HIS A 59 14.34 6.67 2.60
CA HIS A 59 14.53 5.58 1.64
C HIS A 59 13.46 4.53 1.85
N TYR A 60 13.05 3.87 0.78
CA TYR A 60 11.99 2.88 0.80
C TYR A 60 12.32 1.75 -0.17
N GLY A 61 12.16 0.54 0.27
CA GLY A 61 12.30 -0.64 -0.58
C GLY A 61 11.20 -1.64 -0.25
N GLN A 62 10.88 -2.50 -1.21
CA GLN A 62 9.85 -3.50 -0.97
C GLN A 62 10.05 -4.74 -1.82
N GLU A 63 9.56 -5.86 -1.32
CA GLU A 63 9.43 -7.10 -2.06
C GLU A 63 7.96 -7.51 -1.94
N VAL A 64 7.29 -7.68 -3.08
CA VAL A 64 5.85 -7.86 -3.13
C VAL A 64 5.50 -9.16 -3.82
N ARG A 65 4.64 -9.95 -3.17
CA ARG A 65 4.00 -11.13 -3.77
C ARG A 65 2.51 -10.97 -3.57
N ALA A 66 1.84 -10.44 -4.58
CA ALA A 66 0.44 -10.08 -4.46
C ALA A 66 -0.25 -10.17 -5.81
N CYS A 67 -1.59 -10.17 -5.79
CA CYS A 67 -2.37 -10.03 -7.00
C CYS A 67 -2.14 -8.64 -7.62
N ALA A 68 -2.66 -8.44 -8.83
CA ALA A 68 -2.47 -7.16 -9.53
C ALA A 68 -2.92 -5.97 -8.70
N LEU A 69 -3.99 -6.09 -7.93
CA LEU A 69 -4.48 -5.00 -7.08
C LEU A 69 -3.50 -4.65 -5.97
N GLY A 70 -2.96 -5.67 -5.30
CA GLY A 70 -1.96 -5.46 -4.26
C GLY A 70 -0.68 -4.89 -4.81
N GLN A 71 -0.26 -5.35 -5.99
CA GLN A 71 0.92 -4.81 -6.65
C GLN A 71 0.72 -3.36 -7.09
N ALA A 72 -0.45 -3.03 -7.63
CA ALA A 72 -0.77 -1.64 -8.00
C ALA A 72 -0.75 -0.73 -6.78
N SER A 73 -1.36 -1.17 -5.69
CA SER A 73 -1.34 -0.42 -4.42
C SER A 73 0.09 -0.18 -3.95
N SER A 74 0.92 -1.23 -3.97
CA SER A 74 2.32 -1.13 -3.55
C SER A 74 3.11 -0.14 -4.42
N THR A 75 2.86 -0.12 -5.72
CA THR A 75 3.50 0.83 -6.62
C THR A 75 3.08 2.27 -6.32
N ILE A 76 1.79 2.49 -6.13
CA ILE A 76 1.26 3.83 -5.81
C ILE A 76 1.83 4.33 -4.49
N ILE A 77 1.82 3.48 -3.46
CA ILE A 77 2.39 3.81 -2.16
C ILE A 77 3.89 4.11 -2.31
N GLY A 78 4.62 3.26 -3.01
CA GLY A 78 6.06 3.44 -3.21
C GLY A 78 6.42 4.77 -3.87
N LYS A 79 5.60 5.22 -4.80
CA LYS A 79 5.82 6.50 -5.49
C LYS A 79 5.68 7.72 -4.58
N ALA A 80 4.86 7.61 -3.55
CA ALA A 80 4.49 8.75 -2.72
C ALA A 80 5.09 8.70 -1.31
N ILE A 81 5.66 7.58 -0.92
CA ILE A 81 5.99 7.33 0.49
C ILE A 81 7.24 8.04 0.98
N VAL A 82 8.24 8.25 0.10
CA VAL A 82 9.46 8.96 0.49
C VAL A 82 9.12 10.42 0.74
N GLY A 83 9.57 10.95 1.87
CA GLY A 83 9.23 12.29 2.30
C GLY A 83 8.02 12.38 3.21
N ARG A 84 7.42 11.23 3.59
CA ARG A 84 6.22 11.22 4.45
C ARG A 84 6.59 10.95 5.90
N SER A 85 5.79 11.56 6.80
CA SER A 85 5.89 11.32 8.24
C SER A 85 4.96 10.18 8.64
N LEU A 86 5.11 9.70 9.87
CA LEU A 86 4.20 8.69 10.44
C LEU A 86 2.74 9.15 10.38
N THR A 87 2.48 10.40 10.74
CA THR A 87 1.12 10.96 10.73
C THR A 87 0.51 10.91 9.33
N GLU A 88 1.30 11.26 8.31
CA GLU A 88 0.83 11.22 6.92
C GLU A 88 0.51 9.80 6.46
N VAL A 89 1.34 8.83 6.86
CA VAL A 89 1.12 7.43 6.52
C VAL A 89 -0.11 6.88 7.25
N GLN A 90 -0.30 7.25 8.51
CA GLN A 90 -1.51 6.89 9.28
C GLN A 90 -2.76 7.42 8.62
N ARG A 91 -2.74 8.67 8.19
CA ARG A 91 -3.88 9.27 7.50
C ARG A 91 -4.18 8.53 6.19
N ALA A 92 -3.14 8.23 5.42
CA ALA A 92 -3.33 7.49 4.17
C ALA A 92 -3.97 6.13 4.42
N HIS A 93 -3.57 5.44 5.46
CA HIS A 93 -4.16 4.15 5.83
C HIS A 93 -5.63 4.30 6.19
N GLU A 94 -5.98 5.29 7.00
CA GLU A 94 -7.37 5.54 7.37
C GLU A 94 -8.22 5.88 6.15
N GLU A 95 -7.74 6.76 5.29
CA GLU A 95 -8.47 7.18 4.11
C GLU A 95 -8.65 6.03 3.11
N LEU A 96 -7.62 5.24 2.92
CA LEU A 96 -7.72 4.06 2.04
C LEU A 96 -8.70 3.04 2.61
N SER A 97 -8.64 2.78 3.91
CA SER A 97 -9.56 1.86 4.57
C SER A 97 -11.01 2.32 4.43
N GLU A 98 -11.27 3.61 4.64
CA GLU A 98 -12.63 4.17 4.49
C GLU A 98 -13.13 4.07 3.06
N MET A 99 -12.27 4.36 2.09
CA MET A 99 -12.64 4.24 0.69
C MET A 99 -13.06 2.81 0.34
N LEU A 100 -12.32 1.83 0.81
CA LEU A 100 -12.58 0.43 0.49
C LEU A 100 -13.75 -0.16 1.28
N LYS A 101 -13.86 0.15 2.55
CA LYS A 101 -14.82 -0.51 3.44
C LYS A 101 -16.15 0.21 3.58
N ASN A 102 -16.14 1.52 3.47
CA ASN A 102 -17.31 2.36 3.74
C ASN A 102 -17.64 3.35 2.64
N ASP A 103 -17.12 3.13 1.42
CA ASP A 103 -17.30 4.03 0.28
C ASP A 103 -16.93 5.47 0.61
N GLY A 104 -15.91 5.64 1.44
CA GLY A 104 -15.44 6.96 1.82
C GLY A 104 -14.80 7.72 0.67
N PRO A 105 -14.42 8.97 0.89
CA PRO A 105 -13.77 9.77 -0.14
C PRO A 105 -12.41 9.17 -0.52
N THR A 106 -11.93 9.55 -1.71
CA THR A 106 -10.62 9.10 -2.17
C THR A 106 -9.52 9.70 -1.31
N PRO A 107 -8.37 8.99 -1.16
CA PRO A 107 -7.27 9.52 -0.35
C PRO A 107 -6.75 10.87 -0.84
N SER A 108 -6.34 11.69 0.10
CA SER A 108 -5.80 13.02 -0.18
C SER A 108 -4.36 12.93 -0.66
N LYS A 109 -3.86 14.02 -1.22
CA LYS A 109 -2.47 14.11 -1.67
C LYS A 109 -1.51 13.76 -0.52
N PRO A 110 -0.41 13.09 -0.80
CA PRO A 110 0.10 12.69 -2.12
C PRO A 110 -0.36 11.30 -2.58
N PHE A 111 -1.30 10.69 -1.86
CA PHE A 111 -1.75 9.32 -2.14
C PHE A 111 -3.04 9.29 -2.96
N GLN A 112 -3.37 10.36 -3.66
CA GLN A 112 -4.62 10.46 -4.41
C GLN A 112 -4.75 9.43 -5.54
N GLU A 113 -3.63 8.92 -6.08
CA GLU A 113 -3.70 7.88 -7.11
C GLU A 113 -4.33 6.59 -6.62
N LEU A 114 -4.42 6.38 -5.32
CA LEU A 114 -5.13 5.24 -4.75
C LEU A 114 -6.61 5.23 -5.13
N CYS A 115 -7.14 6.33 -5.62
CA CYS A 115 -8.53 6.39 -6.11
C CYS A 115 -8.80 5.37 -7.23
N MET A 116 -7.76 4.98 -7.97
CA MET A 116 -7.88 3.95 -9.00
C MET A 116 -8.39 2.61 -8.45
N LEU A 117 -8.18 2.39 -7.15
CA LEU A 117 -8.54 1.14 -6.49
C LEU A 117 -9.96 1.17 -5.91
N GLN A 118 -10.68 2.29 -6.05
CA GLN A 118 -12.04 2.41 -5.54
C GLN A 118 -12.97 1.31 -6.04
N PRO A 119 -12.93 0.87 -7.31
CA PRO A 119 -13.79 -0.23 -7.75
C PRO A 119 -13.58 -1.53 -6.96
N ALA A 120 -12.43 -1.69 -6.30
CA ALA A 120 -12.17 -2.86 -5.47
C ALA A 120 -12.96 -2.85 -4.16
N SER A 121 -13.65 -1.77 -3.84
CA SER A 121 -14.45 -1.68 -2.60
C SER A 121 -15.49 -2.80 -2.51
N GLU A 122 -16.00 -3.27 -3.64
CA GLU A 122 -16.97 -4.36 -3.70
C GLU A 122 -16.36 -5.75 -3.52
N TYR A 123 -15.04 -5.85 -3.60
CA TYR A 123 -14.31 -7.11 -3.53
C TYR A 123 -13.63 -7.23 -2.17
N LYS A 124 -14.41 -7.52 -1.13
CA LYS A 124 -13.94 -7.52 0.25
C LYS A 124 -12.74 -8.42 0.49
N ASN A 125 -12.64 -9.54 -0.21
CA ASN A 125 -11.52 -10.44 -0.07
C ASN A 125 -10.20 -9.90 -0.67
N ARG A 126 -10.27 -8.76 -1.36
CA ARG A 126 -9.07 -8.09 -1.91
C ARG A 126 -8.60 -6.92 -1.04
N HIS A 127 -9.41 -6.48 -0.10
CA HIS A 127 -9.07 -5.32 0.74
C HIS A 127 -7.76 -5.52 1.48
N ALA A 128 -7.57 -6.69 2.08
CA ALA A 128 -6.35 -6.99 2.83
C ALA A 128 -5.11 -6.87 1.95
N SER A 129 -5.17 -7.37 0.72
CA SER A 129 -4.04 -7.28 -0.22
C SER A 129 -3.71 -5.83 -0.58
N ILE A 130 -4.74 -5.02 -0.79
CA ILE A 130 -4.57 -3.60 -1.14
C ILE A 130 -3.96 -2.82 0.03
N LEU A 131 -4.33 -3.17 1.26
CA LEU A 131 -3.86 -2.48 2.46
C LEU A 131 -2.48 -2.90 2.94
N LEU A 132 -1.94 -4.02 2.43
CA LEU A 132 -0.68 -4.58 2.93
C LEU A 132 0.49 -3.60 2.92
N ALA A 133 0.70 -2.86 1.83
CA ALA A 133 1.85 -1.98 1.69
C ALA A 133 1.84 -0.86 2.73
N ILE A 134 0.69 -0.22 2.90
CA ILE A 134 0.58 0.87 3.86
C ILE A 134 0.67 0.35 5.30
N GLU A 135 0.08 -0.81 5.57
CA GLU A 135 0.13 -1.42 6.90
C GLU A 135 1.55 -1.86 7.26
N ALA A 136 2.28 -2.44 6.31
CA ALA A 136 3.68 -2.82 6.55
C ALA A 136 4.55 -1.59 6.80
N THR A 137 4.30 -0.50 6.08
CA THR A 137 5.02 0.75 6.27
C THR A 137 4.76 1.33 7.66
N LEU A 138 3.50 1.31 8.11
CA LEU A 138 3.15 1.75 9.47
C LEU A 138 3.88 0.93 10.53
N ALA A 139 3.87 -0.39 10.37
CA ALA A 139 4.53 -1.29 11.31
C ALA A 139 6.04 -1.02 11.36
N ALA A 140 6.65 -0.74 10.21
CA ALA A 140 8.07 -0.42 10.13
C ALA A 140 8.40 0.88 10.86
N PHE A 141 7.55 1.88 10.68
CA PHE A 141 7.69 3.16 11.40
C PHE A 141 7.63 2.95 12.92
N GLN A 142 6.65 2.18 13.37
CA GLN A 142 6.48 1.90 14.79
C GLN A 142 7.68 1.19 15.38
N GLN A 143 8.31 0.33 14.59
CA GLN A 143 9.49 -0.39 14.99
C GLN A 143 10.67 0.55 15.26
N ILE A 144 10.87 1.54 14.37
CA ILE A 144 11.98 2.50 14.48
C ILE A 144 11.79 3.43 15.66
N GLU A 145 10.59 3.97 15.77
CA GLU A 145 10.31 5.03 16.74
C GLU A 145 10.13 4.48 18.15
N GLY A 146 10.04 3.16 18.28
CA GLY A 146 9.75 2.56 19.57
C GLY A 146 8.39 2.95 20.08
N TYR A 147 7.49 3.33 19.20
CA TYR A 147 6.15 3.74 19.58
C TYR A 147 5.35 2.53 20.01
N ASP A 148 5.03 2.51 21.28
CA ASP A 148 4.13 1.51 21.85
C ASP A 148 2.71 2.05 21.90
N SER A 149 2.45 3.07 21.19
CA SER A 149 1.14 3.72 21.23
C SER A 149 0.04 2.91 20.64
#